data_2ba5ed83a2f9558766fecbd7b0609180
#
_entry.id   2ba5ed83a2f9558766fecbd7b0609180
#
_cell.length_a   1.000
_cell.length_b   1.000
_cell.length_c   1.000
_cell.angle_alpha   90.00
_cell.angle_beta   90.00
_cell.angle_gamma   90.00
#
_symmetry.space_group_name_H-M   'P 1'
#
loop_
_entity.id
_entity.type
_entity.pdbx_description
1 polymer ?
#
loop_
_entity_poly.entity_id
_entity_poly.type
_entity_poly.pdbx_seq_one_letter_code
_entity_poly.pdbx_strand_id
1 'polypeptide(L)'
;MTDSNIAGIAEADFGKAGVSFDNDRPILVDSSDFLFYAALAMLPIDGTAAGPYMPFWTPLSPWLFMAYAVANWRLLPQVWHRFRAFFLFPVLLIALSAVDWCLVAFHRLPALVSLAGVAGALACLCALDMALRIKRLSWRRMLDLLILVYWFAFAVGVVQRLSIMFDWTSVKNFFIHLMSRQYISGTSHWGGGRPQFLFAEPSYIGMHLFGVLLPLIWLVRGRDHKRANQLRVLIMVFAAGSVLMGAGVRIILDSIIALVFVIIEMNSWHTWRGRLVAFGELVVTVGLGACSVAVNHRLSSIAELGFDGDGSFYARLWQSLGPGAGALKHPKQLLLGYGAGNLSDATHQGADAAVRSLERLGLNASAPKGWYAQVTPANMFTMSAYTSFFVEFGLIASVILVVLVLWWISHNHAWNKTTVCWLLLTIYLYVQFEGYAFYALPLLLWAVAAVPRLKSK
;
A
#
# COMPACT_ATOMS: atom_id res chain seq x y z
N MET A 1 -14.39 16.20 32.59
CA MET A 1 -15.55 15.39 32.15
C MET A 1 -15.51 14.11 32.96
N THR A 2 -16.47 13.91 33.78
CA THR A 2 -16.49 12.88 34.84
C THR A 2 -16.74 11.49 34.26
N ASP A 3 -16.11 10.48 34.85
CA ASP A 3 -16.18 9.04 34.48
C ASP A 3 -17.60 8.46 34.30
N SER A 4 -18.63 9.12 34.88
CA SER A 4 -20.02 8.73 34.74
C SER A 4 -20.63 8.87 33.33
N ASN A 5 -20.09 9.75 32.50
CA ASN A 5 -20.57 9.91 31.10
C ASN A 5 -20.02 8.86 30.15
N ILE A 6 -18.92 8.19 30.50
CA ILE A 6 -18.32 7.13 29.65
C ILE A 6 -19.07 5.80 29.90
N ALA A 7 -19.52 5.52 31.12
CA ALA A 7 -20.24 4.30 31.46
C ALA A 7 -21.66 4.24 30.83
N GLY A 8 -22.36 5.38 30.75
CA GLY A 8 -23.70 5.45 30.14
C GLY A 8 -23.72 5.30 28.60
N ILE A 9 -22.58 5.49 27.96
CA ILE A 9 -22.42 5.26 26.49
C ILE A 9 -22.12 3.79 26.17
N ALA A 10 -21.66 3.03 27.17
CA ALA A 10 -21.23 1.64 26.99
C ALA A 10 -22.39 0.63 26.82
N GLU A 11 -23.62 0.98 27.21
CA GLU A 11 -24.78 0.09 27.11
C GLU A 11 -25.72 0.36 25.93
N ALA A 12 -25.52 1.46 25.17
CA ALA A 12 -26.26 1.68 23.94
C ALA A 12 -25.71 0.75 22.83
N ASP A 13 -26.60 -0.01 22.23
CA ASP A 13 -26.48 -1.05 21.18
C ASP A 13 -25.44 -0.75 20.06
N PHE A 14 -24.14 -0.66 20.41
CA PHE A 14 -23.03 -0.40 19.50
C PHE A 14 -22.68 -1.59 18.60
N GLY A 15 -23.24 -2.75 18.85
CA GLY A 15 -22.92 -3.99 18.13
C GLY A 15 -23.41 -4.03 16.69
N LYS A 16 -24.39 -3.22 16.30
CA LYS A 16 -25.03 -3.26 14.98
C LYS A 16 -24.96 -1.95 14.19
N ALA A 17 -24.51 -0.85 14.76
CA ALA A 17 -24.48 0.44 14.08
C ALA A 17 -23.29 0.53 13.10
N GLY A 18 -23.54 0.49 11.82
CA GLY A 18 -22.61 0.91 10.77
C GLY A 18 -22.31 2.42 10.87
N VAL A 19 -21.26 2.89 10.18
CA VAL A 19 -20.97 4.32 10.07
C VAL A 19 -22.18 5.04 9.47
N SER A 20 -22.82 5.91 10.26
CA SER A 20 -23.85 6.81 9.74
C SER A 20 -23.18 7.97 9.03
N PHE A 21 -23.28 7.98 7.71
CA PHE A 21 -22.79 9.10 6.90
C PHE A 21 -23.75 10.33 6.91
N ASP A 22 -24.91 10.19 7.54
CA ASP A 22 -25.93 11.25 7.55
C ASP A 22 -25.81 12.17 8.77
N ASN A 23 -25.09 11.78 9.81
CA ASN A 23 -24.93 12.53 11.03
C ASN A 23 -23.49 13.07 11.15
N ASP A 24 -23.29 14.33 10.75
CA ASP A 24 -22.00 15.02 10.79
C ASP A 24 -21.61 15.56 12.19
N ARG A 25 -22.40 15.26 13.23
CA ARG A 25 -22.07 15.70 14.60
C ARG A 25 -21.16 14.67 15.25
N PRO A 26 -19.90 15.02 15.57
CA PRO A 26 -19.02 14.14 16.33
C PRO A 26 -19.58 13.93 17.74
N ILE A 27 -19.47 12.71 18.24
CA ILE A 27 -19.93 12.37 19.62
C ILE A 27 -18.84 12.70 20.64
N LEU A 28 -17.59 12.41 20.29
CA LEU A 28 -16.43 12.64 21.13
C LEU A 28 -15.40 13.40 20.31
N VAL A 29 -15.04 14.60 20.75
CA VAL A 29 -13.94 15.39 20.15
C VAL A 29 -12.96 15.70 21.25
N ASP A 30 -11.71 15.39 21.01
CA ASP A 30 -10.62 15.73 21.92
C ASP A 30 -9.37 16.17 21.13
N SER A 31 -8.35 16.64 21.85
CA SER A 31 -7.10 17.13 21.25
C SER A 31 -6.34 16.03 20.51
N SER A 32 -6.57 14.75 20.80
CA SER A 32 -5.92 13.63 20.12
C SER A 32 -6.36 13.48 18.68
N ASP A 33 -7.53 14.01 18.29
CA ASP A 33 -8.04 13.94 16.91
C ASP A 33 -7.14 14.66 15.93
N PHE A 34 -6.34 15.63 16.41
CA PHE A 34 -5.28 16.23 15.60
C PHE A 34 -4.30 15.19 15.04
N LEU A 35 -3.95 14.16 15.82
CA LEU A 35 -3.04 13.08 15.36
C LEU A 35 -3.65 12.29 14.20
N PHE A 36 -4.99 12.06 14.23
CA PHE A 36 -5.68 11.39 13.13
C PHE A 36 -5.64 12.22 11.84
N TYR A 37 -5.97 13.52 11.94
CA TYR A 37 -5.90 14.41 10.78
C TYR A 37 -4.47 14.63 10.29
N ALA A 38 -3.51 14.73 11.20
CA ALA A 38 -2.10 14.79 10.85
C ALA A 38 -1.64 13.53 10.12
N ALA A 39 -2.06 12.33 10.58
CA ALA A 39 -1.78 11.08 9.90
C ALA A 39 -2.32 11.08 8.46
N LEU A 40 -3.55 11.56 8.26
CA LEU A 40 -4.14 11.69 6.92
C LEU A 40 -3.39 12.70 6.05
N ALA A 41 -2.97 13.83 6.62
CA ALA A 41 -2.21 14.84 5.90
C ALA A 41 -0.82 14.34 5.47
N MET A 42 -0.23 13.44 6.26
CA MET A 42 1.09 12.85 5.97
C MET A 42 1.02 11.64 5.03
N LEU A 43 -0.17 11.18 4.58
CA LEU A 43 -0.28 10.03 3.68
C LEU A 43 0.57 10.16 2.40
N PRO A 44 0.51 11.28 1.63
CA PRO A 44 1.33 11.43 0.45
C PRO A 44 2.78 11.85 0.74
N ILE A 45 3.17 11.99 2.02
CA ILE A 45 4.50 12.45 2.46
C ILE A 45 5.23 11.27 3.09
N ASP A 46 5.57 10.30 2.27
CA ASP A 46 6.19 9.04 2.71
C ASP A 46 7.63 8.87 2.21
N GLY A 47 8.16 9.86 1.49
CA GLY A 47 9.50 9.87 0.92
C GLY A 47 10.44 10.91 1.50
N THR A 48 10.02 11.69 2.49
CA THR A 48 10.88 12.73 3.08
C THR A 48 11.83 12.15 4.13
N ALA A 49 12.97 12.82 4.32
CA ALA A 49 13.95 12.42 5.34
C ALA A 49 13.45 12.61 6.79
N ALA A 50 12.26 13.17 6.99
CA ALA A 50 11.67 13.39 8.30
C ALA A 50 11.06 12.12 8.93
N GLY A 51 10.72 11.11 8.12
CA GLY A 51 10.13 9.88 8.62
C GLY A 51 11.16 8.85 9.09
N PRO A 52 10.78 7.93 10.00
CA PRO A 52 11.63 6.80 10.35
C PRO A 52 11.89 5.92 9.12
N TYR A 53 13.14 5.54 8.94
CA TYR A 53 13.52 4.69 7.82
C TYR A 53 12.88 3.30 7.97
N MET A 54 12.13 2.93 6.97
CA MET A 54 11.70 1.55 6.69
C MET A 54 12.27 1.16 5.33
N PRO A 55 12.44 -0.13 5.02
CA PRO A 55 12.88 -0.52 3.69
C PRO A 55 12.05 0.20 2.62
N PHE A 56 12.70 0.97 1.75
CA PHE A 56 12.15 1.74 0.61
C PHE A 56 11.32 2.98 0.90
N TRP A 57 10.83 3.23 2.12
CA TRP A 57 10.03 4.39 2.41
C TRP A 57 10.25 4.92 3.82
N THR A 58 9.86 6.18 4.04
CA THR A 58 10.03 6.87 5.31
C THR A 58 8.70 7.47 5.76
N PRO A 59 7.67 6.64 6.01
CA PRO A 59 6.33 7.14 6.27
C PRO A 59 6.21 7.70 7.69
N LEU A 60 5.56 8.85 7.82
CA LEU A 60 5.14 9.40 9.11
C LEU A 60 3.76 8.92 9.54
N SER A 61 2.88 8.69 8.58
CA SER A 61 1.47 8.40 8.79
C SER A 61 1.20 7.15 9.65
N PRO A 62 1.87 5.98 9.49
CA PRO A 62 1.63 4.83 10.34
C PRO A 62 1.96 5.11 11.82
N TRP A 63 3.00 5.89 12.07
CA TRP A 63 3.41 6.28 13.43
C TRP A 63 2.41 7.22 14.07
N LEU A 64 1.84 8.15 13.30
CA LEU A 64 0.78 9.04 13.77
C LEU A 64 -0.53 8.27 14.04
N PHE A 65 -0.87 7.27 13.22
CA PHE A 65 -1.99 6.37 13.52
C PHE A 65 -1.74 5.56 14.79
N MET A 66 -0.52 5.07 15.02
CA MET A 66 -0.16 4.40 16.26
C MET A 66 -0.29 5.35 17.47
N ALA A 67 0.26 6.56 17.35
CA ALA A 67 0.14 7.58 18.40
C ALA A 67 -1.35 7.93 18.69
N TYR A 68 -2.18 8.05 17.66
CA TYR A 68 -3.62 8.25 17.82
C TYR A 68 -4.30 7.08 18.54
N ALA A 69 -3.98 5.84 18.14
CA ALA A 69 -4.53 4.66 18.80
C ALA A 69 -4.12 4.57 20.27
N VAL A 70 -2.86 4.89 20.59
CA VAL A 70 -2.36 4.96 21.97
C VAL A 70 -3.03 6.09 22.76
N ALA A 71 -3.13 7.30 22.21
CA ALA A 71 -3.82 8.42 22.85
C ALA A 71 -5.28 8.10 23.17
N ASN A 72 -5.91 7.24 22.36
CA ASN A 72 -7.29 6.79 22.53
C ASN A 72 -7.40 5.35 23.08
N TRP A 73 -6.42 4.90 23.85
CA TRP A 73 -6.34 3.51 24.33
C TRP A 73 -7.63 3.02 25.06
N ARG A 74 -8.38 3.92 25.67
CA ARG A 74 -9.68 3.62 26.33
C ARG A 74 -10.75 3.12 25.33
N LEU A 75 -10.62 3.43 24.05
CA LEU A 75 -11.49 2.95 22.98
C LEU A 75 -11.03 1.60 22.38
N LEU A 76 -9.80 1.18 22.68
CA LEU A 76 -9.23 -0.08 22.19
C LEU A 76 -10.10 -1.31 22.49
N PRO A 77 -10.72 -1.50 23.65
CA PRO A 77 -11.58 -2.66 23.91
C PRO A 77 -12.74 -2.78 22.90
N GLN A 78 -13.33 -1.66 22.46
CA GLN A 78 -14.41 -1.67 21.47
C GLN A 78 -13.92 -2.06 20.07
N VAL A 79 -12.72 -1.59 19.68
CA VAL A 79 -12.07 -1.96 18.43
C VAL A 79 -11.64 -3.43 18.48
N TRP A 80 -11.04 -3.86 19.61
CA TRP A 80 -10.64 -5.24 19.85
C TRP A 80 -11.80 -6.20 19.69
N HIS A 81 -12.94 -5.90 20.30
CA HIS A 81 -14.12 -6.78 20.23
C HIS A 81 -14.55 -7.02 18.77
N ARG A 82 -14.42 -6.01 17.93
CA ARG A 82 -14.76 -6.09 16.51
C ARG A 82 -13.71 -6.81 15.66
N PHE A 83 -12.44 -6.48 15.85
CA PHE A 83 -11.32 -6.92 15.00
C PHE A 83 -10.40 -7.92 15.69
N ARG A 84 -10.88 -8.64 16.72
CA ARG A 84 -10.06 -9.52 17.57
C ARG A 84 -9.16 -10.49 16.79
N ALA A 85 -9.64 -11.06 15.68
CA ALA A 85 -8.87 -12.00 14.88
C ALA A 85 -7.65 -11.33 14.23
N PHE A 86 -7.78 -10.07 13.79
CA PHE A 86 -6.67 -9.29 13.26
C PHE A 86 -5.67 -8.86 14.34
N PHE A 87 -6.09 -8.65 15.57
CA PHE A 87 -5.19 -8.37 16.69
C PHE A 87 -4.44 -9.61 17.17
N LEU A 88 -5.04 -10.80 17.08
CA LEU A 88 -4.39 -12.05 17.42
C LEU A 88 -3.38 -12.51 16.35
N PHE A 89 -3.56 -12.08 15.12
CA PHE A 89 -2.69 -12.46 14.02
C PHE A 89 -1.23 -12.06 14.21
N PRO A 90 -0.84 -10.83 14.63
CA PRO A 90 0.54 -10.51 14.96
C PRO A 90 1.13 -11.33 16.10
N VAL A 91 0.33 -11.76 17.06
CA VAL A 91 0.81 -12.66 18.13
C VAL A 91 1.25 -13.98 17.53
N LEU A 92 0.50 -14.52 16.57
CA LEU A 92 0.90 -15.68 15.79
C LEU A 92 2.21 -15.42 15.02
N LEU A 93 2.33 -14.26 14.32
CA LEU A 93 3.55 -13.92 13.60
C LEU A 93 4.78 -13.86 14.50
N ILE A 94 4.65 -13.27 15.68
CA ILE A 94 5.72 -13.25 16.70
C ILE A 94 6.04 -14.66 17.19
N ALA A 95 5.04 -15.50 17.46
CA ALA A 95 5.24 -16.86 17.92
C ALA A 95 5.98 -17.72 16.87
N LEU A 96 5.60 -17.60 15.60
CA LEU A 96 6.29 -18.26 14.49
C LEU A 96 7.75 -17.75 14.38
N SER A 97 7.94 -16.43 14.42
CA SER A 97 9.26 -15.82 14.35
C SER A 97 10.16 -16.22 15.51
N ALA A 98 9.63 -16.35 16.72
CA ALA A 98 10.40 -16.74 17.90
C ALA A 98 11.07 -18.11 17.74
N VAL A 99 10.42 -19.04 17.04
CA VAL A 99 11.01 -20.36 16.73
C VAL A 99 12.28 -20.20 15.89
N ASP A 100 12.23 -19.38 14.84
CA ASP A 100 13.37 -19.23 13.94
C ASP A 100 14.41 -18.23 14.46
N TRP A 101 14.05 -17.27 15.30
CA TRP A 101 15.01 -16.44 16.04
C TRP A 101 15.90 -17.27 16.97
N CYS A 102 15.37 -18.35 17.55
CA CYS A 102 16.15 -19.26 18.38
C CYS A 102 17.00 -20.24 17.56
N LEU A 103 16.62 -20.58 16.34
CA LEU A 103 17.21 -21.68 15.56
C LEU A 103 18.06 -21.21 14.38
N VAL A 104 17.82 -20.04 13.84
CA VAL A 104 18.53 -19.48 12.67
C VAL A 104 19.35 -18.25 13.09
N ALA A 105 18.67 -17.11 13.26
CA ALA A 105 19.29 -15.84 13.62
C ALA A 105 18.25 -14.88 14.18
N PHE A 106 18.70 -13.89 14.96
CA PHE A 106 17.87 -12.79 15.46
C PHE A 106 18.48 -11.43 15.12
N HIS A 107 18.03 -10.86 14.03
CA HIS A 107 18.42 -9.51 13.62
C HIS A 107 17.44 -8.47 14.21
N ARG A 108 17.78 -7.92 15.38
CA ARG A 108 16.89 -7.08 16.21
C ARG A 108 16.24 -5.93 15.45
N LEU A 109 17.03 -5.13 14.74
CA LEU A 109 16.49 -3.95 14.04
C LEU A 109 15.59 -4.32 12.85
N PRO A 110 16.00 -5.21 11.92
CA PRO A 110 15.13 -5.70 10.86
C PRO A 110 13.83 -6.36 11.38
N ALA A 111 13.92 -7.16 12.44
CA ALA A 111 12.76 -7.77 13.07
C ALA A 111 11.78 -6.72 13.61
N LEU A 112 12.31 -5.68 14.29
CA LEU A 112 11.50 -4.57 14.77
C LEU A 112 10.83 -3.80 13.63
N VAL A 113 11.55 -3.55 12.53
CA VAL A 113 11.02 -2.84 11.35
C VAL A 113 9.89 -3.64 10.70
N SER A 114 10.07 -4.95 10.51
CA SER A 114 9.04 -5.82 9.95
C SER A 114 7.78 -5.84 10.82
N LEU A 115 7.93 -6.07 12.13
CA LEU A 115 6.80 -6.08 13.07
C LEU A 115 6.15 -4.70 13.22
N ALA A 116 6.92 -3.61 13.17
CA ALA A 116 6.39 -2.25 13.16
C ALA A 116 5.53 -1.99 11.92
N GLY A 117 5.90 -2.58 10.76
CA GLY A 117 5.06 -2.54 9.56
C GLY A 117 3.69 -3.18 9.79
N VAL A 118 3.66 -4.36 10.41
CA VAL A 118 2.40 -5.06 10.75
C VAL A 118 1.60 -4.25 11.79
N ALA A 119 2.27 -3.73 12.82
CA ALA A 119 1.64 -2.88 13.83
C ALA A 119 1.06 -1.59 13.23
N GLY A 120 1.75 -0.98 12.25
CA GLY A 120 1.28 0.19 11.51
C GLY A 120 -0.01 -0.06 10.72
N ALA A 121 -0.11 -1.23 10.08
CA ALA A 121 -1.34 -1.63 9.39
C ALA A 121 -2.52 -1.77 10.37
N LEU A 122 -2.29 -2.41 11.52
CA LEU A 122 -3.32 -2.51 12.57
C LEU A 122 -3.66 -1.15 13.17
N ALA A 123 -2.68 -0.29 13.38
CA ALA A 123 -2.91 1.05 13.90
C ALA A 123 -3.77 1.89 12.94
N CYS A 124 -3.56 1.77 11.64
CA CYS A 124 -4.42 2.40 10.63
C CYS A 124 -5.87 1.88 10.74
N LEU A 125 -6.06 0.55 10.85
CA LEU A 125 -7.39 -0.05 11.05
C LEU A 125 -8.06 0.45 12.33
N CYS A 126 -7.32 0.50 13.45
CA CYS A 126 -7.79 1.03 14.72
C CYS A 126 -8.18 2.50 14.61
N ALA A 127 -7.31 3.31 14.01
CA ALA A 127 -7.54 4.74 13.89
C ALA A 127 -8.80 5.05 13.06
N LEU A 128 -9.00 4.34 11.94
CA LEU A 128 -10.21 4.46 11.12
C LEU A 128 -11.48 4.11 11.92
N ASP A 129 -11.43 3.02 12.68
CA ASP A 129 -12.60 2.58 13.46
C ASP A 129 -12.89 3.51 14.64
N MET A 130 -11.86 3.93 15.38
CA MET A 130 -11.99 4.91 16.46
C MET A 130 -12.52 6.25 15.96
N ALA A 131 -11.90 6.80 14.90
CA ALA A 131 -12.26 8.11 14.38
C ALA A 131 -13.66 8.13 13.75
N LEU A 132 -13.93 7.21 12.84
CA LEU A 132 -15.11 7.31 11.97
C LEU A 132 -16.32 6.58 12.52
N ARG A 133 -16.15 5.46 13.29
CA ARG A 133 -17.26 4.72 13.87
C ARG A 133 -17.54 5.16 15.30
N ILE A 134 -16.53 5.15 16.18
CA ILE A 134 -16.75 5.38 17.62
C ILE A 134 -16.91 6.88 17.89
N LYS A 135 -15.93 7.71 17.49
CA LYS A 135 -16.00 9.16 17.70
C LYS A 135 -16.91 9.88 16.70
N ARG A 136 -17.20 9.26 15.56
CA ARG A 136 -18.01 9.83 14.46
C ARG A 136 -17.45 11.17 13.96
N LEU A 137 -16.12 11.21 13.77
CA LEU A 137 -15.51 12.39 13.16
C LEU A 137 -16.04 12.59 11.74
N SER A 138 -16.06 13.83 11.28
CA SER A 138 -16.63 14.17 9.99
C SER A 138 -15.80 13.56 8.85
N TRP A 139 -16.37 12.58 8.16
CA TRP A 139 -15.79 11.95 6.99
C TRP A 139 -15.62 12.96 5.82
N ARG A 140 -16.46 14.00 5.77
CA ARG A 140 -16.35 15.09 4.78
C ARG A 140 -15.07 15.89 4.99
N ARG A 141 -14.76 16.27 6.25
CA ARG A 141 -13.50 16.94 6.59
C ARG A 141 -12.29 16.07 6.28
N MET A 142 -12.38 14.77 6.55
CA MET A 142 -11.35 13.81 6.18
C MET A 142 -11.09 13.82 4.66
N LEU A 143 -12.15 13.76 3.84
CA LEU A 143 -12.01 13.78 2.39
C LEU A 143 -11.49 15.13 1.87
N ASP A 144 -11.98 16.23 2.40
CA ASP A 144 -11.51 17.57 2.01
C ASP A 144 -10.02 17.72 2.31
N LEU A 145 -9.56 17.23 3.45
CA LEU A 145 -8.15 17.21 3.81
C LEU A 145 -7.34 16.34 2.83
N LEU A 146 -7.80 15.11 2.56
CA LEU A 146 -7.11 14.23 1.61
C LEU A 146 -7.03 14.86 0.21
N ILE A 147 -8.11 15.42 -0.30
CA ILE A 147 -8.12 16.12 -1.59
C ILE A 147 -7.07 17.25 -1.59
N LEU A 148 -7.05 18.06 -0.53
CA LEU A 148 -6.11 19.17 -0.41
C LEU A 148 -4.65 18.71 -0.40
N VAL A 149 -4.30 17.71 0.43
CA VAL A 149 -2.91 17.29 0.57
C VAL A 149 -2.38 16.55 -0.65
N TYR A 150 -3.24 15.82 -1.38
CA TYR A 150 -2.84 15.21 -2.64
C TYR A 150 -2.69 16.23 -3.76
N TRP A 151 -3.51 17.29 -3.81
CA TRP A 151 -3.26 18.43 -4.71
C TRP A 151 -1.96 19.14 -4.39
N PHE A 152 -1.65 19.33 -3.10
CA PHE A 152 -0.37 19.87 -2.68
C PHE A 152 0.80 18.98 -3.13
N ALA A 153 0.71 17.67 -2.92
CA ALA A 153 1.74 16.74 -3.39
C ALA A 153 1.91 16.81 -4.92
N PHE A 154 0.79 16.95 -5.68
CA PHE A 154 0.85 17.13 -7.13
C PHE A 154 1.56 18.45 -7.51
N ALA A 155 1.23 19.54 -6.85
CA ALA A 155 1.88 20.83 -7.09
C ALA A 155 3.39 20.77 -6.85
N VAL A 156 3.82 20.07 -5.80
CA VAL A 156 5.25 19.81 -5.54
C VAL A 156 5.89 19.06 -6.71
N GLY A 157 5.23 18.04 -7.26
CA GLY A 157 5.72 17.31 -8.44
C GLY A 157 5.87 18.20 -9.68
N VAL A 158 4.94 19.14 -9.88
CA VAL A 158 5.04 20.15 -10.97
C VAL A 158 6.27 21.04 -10.76
N VAL A 159 6.47 21.56 -9.54
CA VAL A 159 7.66 22.39 -9.22
C VAL A 159 8.96 21.61 -9.41
N GLN A 160 9.00 20.33 -9.00
CA GLN A 160 10.14 19.44 -9.25
C GLN A 160 10.40 19.30 -10.75
N ARG A 161 9.36 19.07 -11.56
CA ARG A 161 9.51 18.93 -13.02
C ARG A 161 10.02 20.21 -13.66
N LEU A 162 9.48 21.36 -13.28
CA LEU A 162 9.95 22.66 -13.78
C LEU A 162 11.40 22.93 -13.37
N SER A 163 11.78 22.59 -12.13
CA SER A 163 13.17 22.74 -11.67
C SER A 163 14.15 21.87 -12.45
N ILE A 164 13.73 20.69 -12.90
CA ILE A 164 14.52 19.82 -13.77
C ILE A 164 14.63 20.41 -15.19
N MET A 165 13.50 20.88 -15.75
CA MET A 165 13.46 21.43 -17.12
C MET A 165 14.25 22.72 -17.29
N PHE A 166 14.16 23.60 -16.30
CA PHE A 166 14.82 24.94 -16.33
C PHE A 166 16.14 24.97 -15.56
N ASP A 167 16.61 23.83 -15.09
CA ASP A 167 17.85 23.69 -14.32
C ASP A 167 17.95 24.61 -13.09
N TRP A 168 16.85 24.78 -12.35
CA TRP A 168 16.81 25.59 -11.12
C TRP A 168 17.57 24.89 -10.00
N THR A 169 18.87 25.08 -9.98
CA THR A 169 19.79 24.38 -9.07
C THR A 169 19.41 24.51 -7.61
N SER A 170 19.03 25.71 -7.12
CA SER A 170 18.63 25.93 -5.73
C SER A 170 17.39 25.13 -5.36
N VAL A 171 16.38 25.08 -6.23
CA VAL A 171 15.14 24.34 -6.01
C VAL A 171 15.40 22.83 -6.06
N LYS A 172 16.21 22.36 -7.01
CA LYS A 172 16.62 20.95 -7.08
C LYS A 172 17.34 20.53 -5.78
N ASN A 173 18.30 21.32 -5.33
CA ASN A 173 19.06 21.04 -4.10
C ASN A 173 18.14 21.01 -2.87
N PHE A 174 17.17 21.91 -2.78
CA PHE A 174 16.18 21.85 -1.70
C PHE A 174 15.46 20.47 -1.69
N PHE A 175 14.94 20.01 -2.82
CA PHE A 175 14.27 18.70 -2.88
C PHE A 175 15.21 17.52 -2.68
N ILE A 176 16.48 17.61 -3.12
CA ILE A 176 17.49 16.58 -2.87
C ILE A 176 17.72 16.38 -1.37
N HIS A 177 17.75 17.48 -0.59
CA HIS A 177 17.90 17.40 0.88
C HIS A 177 16.60 17.02 1.59
N LEU A 178 15.45 17.38 1.04
CA LEU A 178 14.16 17.05 1.63
C LEU A 178 13.82 15.56 1.52
N MET A 179 14.22 14.92 0.41
CA MET A 179 13.82 13.55 0.11
C MET A 179 14.87 12.54 0.59
N SER A 180 14.42 11.42 1.14
CA SER A 180 15.29 10.31 1.56
C SER A 180 15.98 9.61 0.38
N ARG A 181 15.37 9.67 -0.82
CA ARG A 181 15.92 9.19 -2.09
C ARG A 181 15.89 10.28 -3.13
N GLN A 182 16.93 10.33 -3.97
CA GLN A 182 17.21 11.49 -4.82
C GLN A 182 16.90 11.19 -6.30
N TYR A 183 15.63 11.00 -6.66
CA TYR A 183 15.24 10.80 -8.05
C TYR A 183 15.35 12.08 -8.91
N ILE A 184 15.36 13.25 -8.30
CA ILE A 184 15.49 14.54 -8.97
C ILE A 184 16.93 14.80 -9.42
N SER A 185 17.91 14.25 -8.71
CA SER A 185 19.32 14.37 -9.06
C SER A 185 19.63 13.57 -10.34
N GLY A 186 20.21 14.20 -11.35
CA GLY A 186 20.64 13.53 -12.58
C GLY A 186 21.79 12.54 -12.39
N THR A 187 22.47 12.58 -11.25
CA THR A 187 23.67 11.78 -10.94
C THR A 187 23.44 10.72 -9.86
N SER A 188 22.21 10.58 -9.37
CA SER A 188 21.94 9.64 -8.30
C SER A 188 21.91 8.18 -8.78
N HIS A 189 22.29 7.28 -7.87
CA HIS A 189 22.20 5.82 -8.07
C HIS A 189 20.77 5.33 -8.43
N TRP A 190 19.75 6.09 -8.03
CA TRP A 190 18.33 5.76 -8.23
C TRP A 190 17.76 6.15 -9.60
N GLY A 191 18.59 6.63 -10.52
CA GLY A 191 18.14 7.11 -11.82
C GLY A 191 17.54 8.52 -11.72
N GLY A 192 18.20 9.50 -12.27
CA GLY A 192 17.91 10.89 -12.03
C GLY A 192 17.05 11.57 -13.07
N GLY A 193 16.73 12.82 -12.78
CA GLY A 193 16.06 13.72 -13.70
C GLY A 193 14.56 13.48 -13.81
N ARG A 194 13.89 12.88 -12.79
CA ARG A 194 12.45 12.69 -12.78
C ARG A 194 11.80 13.14 -11.47
N PRO A 195 10.59 13.70 -11.51
CA PRO A 195 9.87 14.10 -10.32
C PRO A 195 9.42 12.87 -9.53
N GLN A 196 9.53 12.92 -8.22
CA GLN A 196 9.02 11.90 -7.28
C GLN A 196 7.91 12.43 -6.38
N PHE A 197 7.55 13.71 -6.53
CA PHE A 197 6.57 14.39 -5.68
C PHE A 197 7.05 14.40 -4.22
N LEU A 198 6.22 13.91 -3.30
CA LEU A 198 6.62 13.70 -1.90
C LEU A 198 6.68 12.21 -1.53
N PHE A 199 6.57 11.33 -2.53
CA PHE A 199 6.65 9.89 -2.34
C PHE A 199 8.10 9.41 -2.28
N ALA A 200 8.32 8.31 -1.57
CA ALA A 200 9.63 7.69 -1.47
C ALA A 200 10.18 7.26 -2.82
N GLU A 201 9.26 6.91 -3.73
CA GLU A 201 9.58 6.49 -5.10
C GLU A 201 8.45 6.90 -6.05
N PRO A 202 8.75 7.32 -7.30
CA PRO A 202 7.70 7.62 -8.28
C PRO A 202 6.75 6.45 -8.55
N SER A 203 7.19 5.22 -8.34
CA SER A 203 6.37 4.01 -8.48
C SER A 203 5.25 3.91 -7.42
N TYR A 204 5.30 4.66 -6.32
CA TYR A 204 4.28 4.63 -5.27
C TYR A 204 3.06 5.49 -5.55
N ILE A 205 3.14 6.37 -6.55
CA ILE A 205 2.02 7.23 -6.94
C ILE A 205 0.76 6.41 -7.22
N GLY A 206 0.87 5.37 -8.04
CA GLY A 206 -0.26 4.50 -8.40
C GLY A 206 -0.88 3.80 -7.18
N MET A 207 -0.05 3.39 -6.23
CA MET A 207 -0.53 2.78 -4.98
C MET A 207 -1.43 3.71 -4.17
N HIS A 208 -1.03 4.98 -4.03
CA HIS A 208 -1.83 5.98 -3.33
C HIS A 208 -3.11 6.33 -4.10
N LEU A 209 -3.00 6.57 -5.41
CA LEU A 209 -4.16 6.92 -6.23
C LEU A 209 -5.20 5.79 -6.28
N PHE A 210 -4.75 4.55 -6.48
CA PHE A 210 -5.64 3.41 -6.72
C PHE A 210 -5.89 2.56 -5.49
N GLY A 211 -4.98 2.54 -4.51
CA GLY A 211 -5.17 1.82 -3.26
C GLY A 211 -5.89 2.62 -2.17
N VAL A 212 -5.87 3.96 -2.25
CA VAL A 212 -6.49 4.84 -1.26
C VAL A 212 -7.60 5.69 -1.89
N LEU A 213 -7.29 6.56 -2.86
CA LEU A 213 -8.26 7.53 -3.35
C LEU A 213 -9.38 6.92 -4.20
N LEU A 214 -9.07 5.96 -5.07
CA LEU A 214 -10.09 5.29 -5.89
C LEU A 214 -11.12 4.53 -5.04
N PRO A 215 -10.74 3.74 -4.02
CA PRO A 215 -11.70 3.15 -3.09
C PRO A 215 -12.59 4.16 -2.37
N LEU A 216 -12.07 5.33 -2.02
CA LEU A 216 -12.88 6.38 -1.42
C LEU A 216 -13.97 6.88 -2.38
N ILE A 217 -13.74 6.93 -3.69
CA ILE A 217 -14.81 7.22 -4.67
C ILE A 217 -15.91 6.17 -4.56
N TRP A 218 -15.56 4.89 -4.51
CA TRP A 218 -16.55 3.81 -4.37
C TRP A 218 -17.39 3.91 -3.11
N LEU A 219 -16.78 4.37 -2.01
CA LEU A 219 -17.48 4.56 -0.74
C LEU A 219 -18.45 5.75 -0.75
N VAL A 220 -18.08 6.84 -1.41
CA VAL A 220 -18.85 8.10 -1.31
C VAL A 220 -19.75 8.40 -2.52
N ARG A 221 -19.54 7.74 -3.66
CA ARG A 221 -20.42 7.91 -4.82
C ARG A 221 -21.87 7.56 -4.47
N GLY A 222 -22.82 8.40 -4.82
CA GLY A 222 -24.24 8.24 -4.47
C GLY A 222 -24.64 8.80 -3.10
N ARG A 223 -23.68 9.35 -2.33
CA ARG A 223 -23.93 10.13 -1.11
C ARG A 223 -23.40 11.56 -1.22
N ASP A 224 -22.25 11.73 -1.83
CA ASP A 224 -21.62 13.03 -2.06
C ASP A 224 -20.99 13.07 -3.45
N HIS A 225 -21.80 13.41 -4.44
CA HIS A 225 -21.36 13.50 -5.84
C HIS A 225 -20.28 14.56 -6.04
N LYS A 226 -20.29 15.64 -5.26
CA LYS A 226 -19.29 16.72 -5.37
C LYS A 226 -17.91 16.19 -5.02
N ARG A 227 -17.76 15.55 -3.84
CA ARG A 227 -16.46 15.01 -3.40
C ARG A 227 -16.02 13.81 -4.22
N ALA A 228 -16.95 12.94 -4.61
CA ALA A 228 -16.64 11.85 -5.55
C ALA A 228 -16.07 12.37 -6.87
N ASN A 229 -16.64 13.46 -7.41
CA ASN A 229 -16.13 14.07 -8.64
C ASN A 229 -14.78 14.77 -8.43
N GLN A 230 -14.58 15.46 -7.31
CA GLN A 230 -13.28 16.06 -6.96
C GLN A 230 -12.18 15.01 -6.86
N LEU A 231 -12.43 13.86 -6.19
CA LEU A 231 -11.50 12.75 -6.14
C LEU A 231 -11.21 12.17 -7.54
N ARG A 232 -12.24 12.04 -8.39
CA ARG A 232 -12.08 11.56 -9.76
C ARG A 232 -11.17 12.50 -10.57
N VAL A 233 -11.41 13.80 -10.52
CA VAL A 233 -10.59 14.81 -11.20
C VAL A 233 -9.16 14.76 -10.67
N LEU A 234 -8.97 14.70 -9.36
CA LEU A 234 -7.67 14.60 -8.73
C LEU A 234 -6.90 13.37 -9.23
N ILE A 235 -7.51 12.18 -9.21
CA ILE A 235 -6.87 10.94 -9.68
C ILE A 235 -6.50 11.06 -11.16
N MET A 236 -7.40 11.54 -12.01
CA MET A 236 -7.14 11.68 -13.45
C MET A 236 -6.00 12.66 -13.72
N VAL A 237 -6.04 13.85 -13.10
CA VAL A 237 -4.99 14.86 -13.29
C VAL A 237 -3.66 14.41 -12.73
N PHE A 238 -3.67 13.78 -11.57
CA PHE A 238 -2.44 13.27 -10.94
C PHE A 238 -1.81 12.15 -11.78
N ALA A 239 -2.61 11.17 -12.22
CA ALA A 239 -2.12 10.07 -13.04
C ALA A 239 -1.59 10.57 -14.39
N ALA A 240 -2.39 11.34 -15.14
CA ALA A 240 -1.99 11.90 -16.42
C ALA A 240 -0.78 12.84 -16.28
N GLY A 241 -0.77 13.72 -15.29
CA GLY A 241 0.33 14.62 -15.01
C GLY A 241 1.62 13.87 -14.66
N SER A 242 1.55 12.80 -13.87
CA SER A 242 2.70 11.97 -13.54
C SER A 242 3.30 11.30 -14.79
N VAL A 243 2.46 10.81 -15.69
CA VAL A 243 2.89 10.23 -16.96
C VAL A 243 3.56 11.29 -17.84
N LEU A 244 2.92 12.44 -18.03
CA LEU A 244 3.44 13.55 -18.85
C LEU A 244 4.75 14.13 -18.29
N MET A 245 4.90 14.15 -16.98
CA MET A 245 6.13 14.61 -16.32
C MET A 245 7.24 13.54 -16.32
N GLY A 246 6.98 12.33 -16.81
CA GLY A 246 7.97 11.25 -16.86
C GLY A 246 8.33 10.66 -15.49
N ALA A 247 7.41 10.68 -14.54
CA ALA A 247 7.64 10.18 -13.18
C ALA A 247 8.00 8.69 -13.16
N GLY A 248 7.37 7.86 -13.99
CA GLY A 248 7.73 6.44 -14.07
C GLY A 248 6.78 5.62 -14.94
N VAL A 249 7.22 4.42 -15.30
CA VAL A 249 6.46 3.48 -16.14
C VAL A 249 5.35 2.80 -15.34
N ARG A 250 5.58 2.55 -14.05
CA ARG A 250 4.64 1.82 -13.20
C ARG A 250 3.27 2.50 -13.11
N ILE A 251 3.23 3.84 -13.05
CA ILE A 251 1.95 4.56 -13.00
C ILE A 251 1.07 4.29 -14.24
N ILE A 252 1.67 4.02 -15.39
CA ILE A 252 0.94 3.65 -16.62
C ILE A 252 0.27 2.29 -16.41
N LEU A 253 1.03 1.29 -15.96
CA LEU A 253 0.52 -0.05 -15.69
C LEU A 253 -0.55 -0.04 -14.60
N ASP A 254 -0.30 0.64 -13.47
CA ASP A 254 -1.25 0.78 -12.38
C ASP A 254 -2.55 1.46 -12.85
N SER A 255 -2.45 2.47 -13.74
CA SER A 255 -3.61 3.15 -14.33
C SER A 255 -4.44 2.23 -15.24
N ILE A 256 -3.78 1.43 -16.06
CA ILE A 256 -4.45 0.48 -16.96
C ILE A 256 -5.21 -0.57 -16.13
N ILE A 257 -4.56 -1.15 -15.14
CA ILE A 257 -5.18 -2.15 -14.25
C ILE A 257 -6.35 -1.52 -13.46
N ALA A 258 -6.16 -0.32 -12.92
CA ALA A 258 -7.23 0.39 -12.21
C ALA A 258 -8.43 0.69 -13.13
N LEU A 259 -8.19 1.10 -14.38
CA LEU A 259 -9.25 1.32 -15.38
C LEU A 259 -10.02 0.03 -15.66
N VAL A 260 -9.34 -1.10 -15.81
CA VAL A 260 -10.02 -2.40 -15.98
C VAL A 260 -10.97 -2.69 -14.81
N PHE A 261 -10.52 -2.49 -13.56
CA PHE A 261 -11.39 -2.69 -12.39
C PHE A 261 -12.53 -1.66 -12.31
N VAL A 262 -12.29 -0.41 -12.70
CA VAL A 262 -13.35 0.63 -12.78
C VAL A 262 -14.38 0.25 -13.84
N ILE A 263 -13.97 -0.20 -15.02
CA ILE A 263 -14.86 -0.64 -16.09
C ILE A 263 -15.69 -1.84 -15.64
N ILE A 264 -15.05 -2.84 -15.04
CA ILE A 264 -15.74 -3.99 -14.49
C ILE A 264 -16.76 -3.55 -13.45
N GLU A 265 -16.40 -2.67 -12.54
CA GLU A 265 -17.22 -2.23 -11.42
C GLU A 265 -18.39 -1.35 -11.85
N MET A 266 -18.22 -0.46 -12.82
CA MET A 266 -19.25 0.53 -13.20
C MET A 266 -20.28 -0.05 -14.17
N ASN A 267 -19.90 -0.94 -15.07
CA ASN A 267 -20.79 -1.43 -16.12
C ASN A 267 -21.72 -2.56 -15.66
N SER A 268 -22.92 -2.59 -16.22
CA SER A 268 -23.88 -3.68 -16.00
C SER A 268 -23.61 -4.86 -16.94
N TRP A 269 -23.11 -5.96 -16.38
CA TRP A 269 -22.81 -7.18 -17.15
C TRP A 269 -24.06 -8.03 -17.46
N HIS A 270 -25.22 -7.71 -16.86
CA HIS A 270 -26.49 -8.41 -17.08
C HIS A 270 -27.18 -7.96 -18.38
N THR A 271 -26.91 -6.75 -18.85
CA THR A 271 -27.52 -6.20 -20.06
C THR A 271 -26.56 -6.29 -21.26
N TRP A 272 -27.11 -6.56 -22.45
CA TRP A 272 -26.30 -6.57 -23.68
C TRP A 272 -25.62 -5.24 -23.95
N ARG A 273 -26.33 -4.13 -23.73
CA ARG A 273 -25.77 -2.77 -23.88
C ARG A 273 -24.63 -2.53 -22.91
N GLY A 274 -24.79 -2.92 -21.66
CA GLY A 274 -23.71 -2.76 -20.66
C GLY A 274 -22.46 -3.59 -21.00
N ARG A 275 -22.62 -4.80 -21.54
CA ARG A 275 -21.50 -5.63 -22.03
C ARG A 275 -20.79 -5.00 -23.22
N LEU A 276 -21.53 -4.43 -24.19
CA LEU A 276 -20.94 -3.73 -25.34
C LEU A 276 -20.15 -2.49 -24.92
N VAL A 277 -20.72 -1.68 -24.01
CA VAL A 277 -20.01 -0.51 -23.46
C VAL A 277 -18.74 -0.92 -22.75
N ALA A 278 -18.82 -1.89 -21.84
CA ALA A 278 -17.66 -2.43 -21.12
C ALA A 278 -16.59 -2.96 -22.07
N PHE A 279 -16.99 -3.70 -23.12
CA PHE A 279 -16.06 -4.20 -24.13
C PHE A 279 -15.39 -3.06 -24.89
N GLY A 280 -16.14 -2.05 -25.33
CA GLY A 280 -15.60 -0.85 -25.99
C GLY A 280 -14.60 -0.10 -25.11
N GLU A 281 -14.91 0.11 -23.83
CA GLU A 281 -14.02 0.74 -22.85
C GLU A 281 -12.75 -0.11 -22.62
N LEU A 282 -12.85 -1.43 -22.55
CA LEU A 282 -11.71 -2.32 -22.44
C LEU A 282 -10.82 -2.26 -23.69
N VAL A 283 -11.40 -2.24 -24.89
CA VAL A 283 -10.64 -2.08 -26.14
C VAL A 283 -9.88 -0.76 -26.15
N VAL A 284 -10.52 0.34 -25.74
CA VAL A 284 -9.85 1.65 -25.61
C VAL A 284 -8.72 1.58 -24.57
N THR A 285 -8.94 0.94 -23.43
CA THR A 285 -7.91 0.78 -22.38
C THR A 285 -6.71 -0.02 -22.89
N VAL A 286 -6.94 -1.11 -23.61
CA VAL A 286 -5.88 -1.91 -24.26
C VAL A 286 -5.16 -1.09 -25.32
N GLY A 287 -5.89 -0.32 -26.12
CA GLY A 287 -5.33 0.60 -27.12
C GLY A 287 -4.43 1.67 -26.48
N LEU A 288 -4.85 2.27 -25.37
CA LEU A 288 -4.02 3.19 -24.59
C LEU A 288 -2.75 2.52 -24.05
N GLY A 289 -2.87 1.27 -23.59
CA GLY A 289 -1.72 0.46 -23.18
C GLY A 289 -0.73 0.23 -24.32
N ALA A 290 -1.22 -0.19 -25.48
CA ALA A 290 -0.40 -0.41 -26.65
C ALA A 290 0.27 0.90 -27.14
N CYS A 291 -0.47 2.01 -27.19
CA CYS A 291 0.11 3.31 -27.50
C CYS A 291 1.19 3.72 -26.47
N SER A 292 0.97 3.44 -25.19
CA SER A 292 1.96 3.73 -24.14
C SER A 292 3.25 2.94 -24.34
N VAL A 293 3.15 1.67 -24.77
CA VAL A 293 4.32 0.84 -25.12
C VAL A 293 5.04 1.42 -26.33
N ALA A 294 4.32 1.82 -27.37
CA ALA A 294 4.91 2.36 -28.59
C ALA A 294 5.64 3.71 -28.38
N VAL A 295 5.12 4.55 -27.48
CA VAL A 295 5.66 5.90 -27.23
C VAL A 295 6.73 5.90 -26.14
N ASN A 296 6.64 5.01 -25.14
CA ASN A 296 7.56 4.99 -24.02
C ASN A 296 8.71 4.01 -24.26
N HIS A 297 9.93 4.52 -24.44
CA HIS A 297 11.12 3.72 -24.73
C HIS A 297 11.40 2.60 -23.71
N ARG A 298 11.13 2.81 -22.42
CA ARG A 298 11.30 1.77 -21.41
C ARG A 298 10.28 0.65 -21.54
N LEU A 299 9.03 0.99 -21.88
CA LEU A 299 7.98 -0.02 -22.11
C LEU A 299 8.25 -0.80 -23.41
N SER A 300 8.68 -0.14 -24.48
CA SER A 300 9.06 -0.85 -25.71
C SER A 300 10.25 -1.78 -25.47
N SER A 301 11.28 -1.30 -24.76
CA SER A 301 12.43 -2.12 -24.40
C SER A 301 12.03 -3.37 -23.56
N ILE A 302 11.13 -3.23 -22.60
CA ILE A 302 10.59 -4.37 -21.84
C ILE A 302 9.79 -5.31 -22.75
N ALA A 303 8.99 -4.78 -23.68
CA ALA A 303 8.20 -5.59 -24.60
C ALA A 303 9.06 -6.37 -25.60
N GLU A 304 10.18 -5.80 -26.05
CA GLU A 304 11.09 -6.39 -27.02
C GLU A 304 12.11 -7.35 -26.39
N LEU A 305 12.70 -6.96 -25.26
CA LEU A 305 13.82 -7.66 -24.63
C LEU A 305 13.44 -8.35 -23.31
N GLY A 306 12.17 -8.26 -22.89
CA GLY A 306 11.71 -8.87 -21.64
C GLY A 306 12.46 -8.32 -20.43
N PHE A 307 13.03 -9.22 -19.61
CA PHE A 307 13.75 -8.84 -18.39
C PHE A 307 15.05 -8.07 -18.66
N ASP A 308 15.69 -8.27 -19.81
CA ASP A 308 16.92 -7.56 -20.19
C ASP A 308 16.64 -6.13 -20.66
N GLY A 309 15.39 -5.81 -20.98
CA GLY A 309 14.97 -4.49 -21.45
C GLY A 309 14.94 -3.40 -20.37
N ASP A 310 14.86 -3.77 -19.08
CA ASP A 310 14.85 -2.80 -17.98
C ASP A 310 15.42 -3.39 -16.70
N GLY A 311 16.54 -2.87 -16.26
CA GLY A 311 17.23 -3.35 -15.05
C GLY A 311 16.39 -3.27 -13.78
N SER A 312 15.47 -2.30 -13.67
CA SER A 312 14.56 -2.16 -12.53
C SER A 312 13.45 -3.22 -12.55
N PHE A 313 12.98 -3.61 -13.75
CA PHE A 313 12.03 -4.70 -13.91
C PHE A 313 12.70 -6.05 -13.59
N TYR A 314 13.91 -6.26 -14.10
CA TYR A 314 14.70 -7.44 -13.79
C TYR A 314 15.06 -7.55 -12.31
N ALA A 315 15.40 -6.42 -11.66
CA ALA A 315 15.68 -6.39 -10.23
C ALA A 315 14.51 -6.91 -9.38
N ARG A 316 13.28 -6.58 -9.74
CA ARG A 316 12.08 -7.08 -9.03
C ARG A 316 11.95 -8.60 -9.05
N LEU A 317 12.36 -9.22 -10.15
CA LEU A 317 12.36 -10.67 -10.27
C LEU A 317 13.41 -11.28 -9.33
N TRP A 318 14.67 -10.92 -9.49
CA TRP A 318 15.74 -11.63 -8.79
C TRP A 318 15.82 -11.26 -7.30
N GLN A 319 15.44 -10.03 -6.89
CA GLN A 319 15.34 -9.67 -5.47
C GLN A 319 14.27 -10.49 -4.73
N SER A 320 13.25 -10.96 -5.43
CA SER A 320 12.24 -11.88 -4.87
C SER A 320 12.65 -13.34 -4.98
N LEU A 321 13.39 -13.70 -6.03
CA LEU A 321 13.77 -15.08 -6.32
C LEU A 321 14.75 -15.65 -5.29
N GLY A 322 15.76 -14.87 -4.86
CA GLY A 322 16.74 -15.29 -3.86
C GLY A 322 16.10 -15.74 -2.55
N PRO A 323 15.42 -14.85 -1.82
CA PRO A 323 14.77 -15.21 -0.56
C PRO A 323 13.66 -16.26 -0.75
N GLY A 324 12.90 -16.22 -1.84
CA GLY A 324 11.90 -17.24 -2.17
C GLY A 324 12.50 -18.63 -2.35
N ALA A 325 13.61 -18.73 -3.08
CA ALA A 325 14.34 -19.99 -3.24
C ALA A 325 14.88 -20.51 -1.89
N GLY A 326 15.33 -19.62 -1.02
CA GLY A 326 15.73 -19.98 0.35
C GLY A 326 14.58 -20.58 1.15
N ALA A 327 13.40 -19.94 1.11
CA ALA A 327 12.22 -20.45 1.81
C ALA A 327 11.78 -21.83 1.31
N LEU A 328 11.92 -22.08 0.01
CA LEU A 328 11.56 -23.37 -0.60
C LEU A 328 12.57 -24.49 -0.33
N LYS A 329 13.78 -24.16 0.12
CA LYS A 329 14.88 -25.15 0.29
C LYS A 329 14.64 -26.13 1.42
N HIS A 330 13.99 -25.69 2.49
CA HIS A 330 13.75 -26.50 3.67
C HIS A 330 12.25 -26.51 4.04
N PRO A 331 11.65 -27.70 4.26
CA PRO A 331 10.21 -27.80 4.58
C PRO A 331 9.79 -26.99 5.81
N LYS A 332 10.66 -26.87 6.81
CA LYS A 332 10.40 -26.09 8.02
C LYS A 332 10.25 -24.60 7.68
N GLN A 333 11.21 -24.02 6.95
CA GLN A 333 11.18 -22.62 6.55
C GLN A 333 10.06 -22.32 5.54
N LEU A 334 9.70 -23.29 4.71
CA LEU A 334 8.53 -23.20 3.85
C LEU A 334 7.25 -23.02 4.69
N LEU A 335 7.09 -23.78 5.77
CA LEU A 335 5.88 -23.76 6.60
C LEU A 335 5.86 -22.59 7.58
N LEU A 336 6.96 -22.35 8.30
CA LEU A 336 7.02 -21.40 9.42
C LEU A 336 7.65 -20.05 9.05
N GLY A 337 8.40 -19.99 7.95
CA GLY A 337 9.21 -18.84 7.55
C GLY A 337 10.61 -18.86 8.16
N TYR A 338 11.35 -17.78 7.97
CA TYR A 338 12.65 -17.53 8.58
C TYR A 338 12.56 -16.68 9.86
N GLY A 339 11.37 -16.22 10.22
CA GLY A 339 11.15 -15.24 11.27
C GLY A 339 11.34 -13.80 10.79
N ALA A 340 10.62 -12.87 11.42
CA ALA A 340 10.69 -11.46 11.11
C ALA A 340 12.14 -10.95 11.10
N GLY A 341 12.52 -10.22 10.04
CA GLY A 341 13.85 -9.61 9.89
C GLY A 341 14.94 -10.52 9.30
N ASN A 342 14.65 -11.77 8.97
CA ASN A 342 15.65 -12.75 8.50
C ASN A 342 15.62 -12.97 6.97
N LEU A 343 15.18 -11.97 6.19
CA LEU A 343 15.18 -12.03 4.73
C LEU A 343 16.59 -12.24 4.14
N SER A 344 17.64 -11.69 4.78
CA SER A 344 19.02 -11.84 4.35
C SER A 344 19.49 -13.29 4.44
N ASP A 345 19.15 -13.99 5.53
CA ASP A 345 19.50 -15.38 5.72
C ASP A 345 18.84 -16.28 4.69
N ALA A 346 17.55 -16.03 4.41
CA ALA A 346 16.83 -16.71 3.34
C ALA A 346 17.47 -16.45 1.97
N THR A 347 17.90 -15.21 1.71
CA THR A 347 18.56 -14.83 0.46
C THR A 347 19.90 -15.55 0.29
N HIS A 348 20.75 -15.57 1.31
CA HIS A 348 22.02 -16.30 1.26
C HIS A 348 21.82 -17.79 1.02
N GLN A 349 20.82 -18.39 1.69
CA GLN A 349 20.54 -19.82 1.51
C GLN A 349 19.95 -20.14 0.13
N GLY A 350 19.20 -19.20 -0.47
CA GLY A 350 18.57 -19.37 -1.78
C GLY A 350 19.44 -18.93 -2.96
N ALA A 351 20.53 -18.19 -2.72
CA ALA A 351 21.35 -17.53 -3.75
C ALA A 351 21.75 -18.45 -4.90
N ASP A 352 22.36 -19.60 -4.62
CA ASP A 352 22.80 -20.54 -5.65
C ASP A 352 21.64 -21.11 -6.48
N ALA A 353 20.51 -21.40 -5.83
CA ALA A 353 19.33 -21.91 -6.52
C ALA A 353 18.71 -20.82 -7.42
N ALA A 354 18.66 -19.59 -6.93
CA ALA A 354 18.18 -18.45 -7.69
C ALA A 354 19.08 -18.17 -8.90
N VAL A 355 20.40 -18.14 -8.73
CA VAL A 355 21.37 -17.95 -9.83
C VAL A 355 21.20 -19.05 -10.88
N ARG A 356 21.19 -20.33 -10.50
CA ARG A 356 20.94 -21.42 -11.45
C ARG A 356 19.60 -21.32 -12.16
N SER A 357 18.57 -20.83 -11.52
CA SER A 357 17.26 -20.64 -12.14
C SER A 357 17.29 -19.52 -13.20
N LEU A 358 17.98 -18.41 -12.92
CA LEU A 358 18.18 -17.32 -13.89
C LEU A 358 18.99 -17.78 -15.10
N GLU A 359 20.08 -18.51 -14.87
CA GLU A 359 20.93 -19.07 -15.93
C GLU A 359 20.15 -20.06 -16.81
N ARG A 360 19.31 -20.92 -16.23
CA ARG A 360 18.42 -21.84 -16.99
C ARG A 360 17.39 -21.10 -17.85
N LEU A 361 16.98 -19.92 -17.45
CA LEU A 361 16.09 -19.06 -18.22
C LEU A 361 16.85 -18.22 -19.27
N GLY A 362 18.16 -18.37 -19.38
CA GLY A 362 19.01 -17.60 -20.27
C GLY A 362 19.24 -16.15 -19.85
N LEU A 363 18.94 -15.80 -18.57
CA LEU A 363 19.07 -14.45 -18.05
C LEU A 363 20.46 -14.21 -17.46
N ASN A 364 20.94 -12.96 -17.53
CA ASN A 364 22.25 -12.60 -16.99
C ASN A 364 22.25 -12.60 -15.46
N ALA A 365 22.88 -13.57 -14.83
CA ALA A 365 22.93 -13.74 -13.40
C ALA A 365 24.09 -13.01 -12.69
N SER A 366 24.93 -12.24 -13.39
CA SER A 366 26.12 -11.59 -12.80
C SER A 366 25.74 -10.54 -11.74
N ALA A 367 24.81 -9.65 -12.05
CA ALA A 367 24.33 -8.64 -11.09
C ALA A 367 23.60 -9.26 -9.90
N PRO A 368 22.62 -10.19 -10.08
CA PRO A 368 22.02 -10.95 -8.98
C PRO A 368 23.04 -11.65 -8.07
N LYS A 369 24.02 -12.35 -8.67
CA LYS A 369 25.07 -13.05 -7.90
C LYS A 369 25.88 -12.10 -7.03
N GLY A 370 26.29 -10.95 -7.58
CA GLY A 370 27.00 -9.92 -6.84
C GLY A 370 26.17 -9.36 -5.68
N TRP A 371 24.89 -9.07 -5.93
CA TRP A 371 23.99 -8.55 -4.90
C TRP A 371 23.72 -9.55 -3.79
N TYR A 372 23.43 -10.84 -4.12
CA TYR A 372 23.19 -11.87 -3.12
C TYR A 372 24.40 -12.09 -2.20
N ALA A 373 25.61 -11.90 -2.71
CA ALA A 373 26.84 -12.02 -1.91
C ALA A 373 27.06 -10.84 -0.94
N GLN A 374 26.49 -9.65 -1.26
CA GLN A 374 26.67 -8.41 -0.48
C GLN A 374 25.49 -8.06 0.41
N VAL A 375 24.40 -8.81 0.34
CA VAL A 375 23.20 -8.57 1.13
C VAL A 375 23.49 -8.75 2.61
N THR A 376 22.99 -7.82 3.41
CA THR A 376 23.08 -7.84 4.88
C THR A 376 21.68 -7.64 5.46
N PRO A 377 21.46 -7.95 6.75
CA PRO A 377 20.16 -7.70 7.38
C PRO A 377 19.69 -6.24 7.30
N ALA A 378 20.63 -5.27 7.21
CA ALA A 378 20.32 -3.85 7.17
C ALA A 378 19.92 -3.35 5.77
N ASN A 379 20.37 -4.01 4.69
CA ASN A 379 20.13 -3.58 3.31
C ASN A 379 19.27 -4.57 2.50
N MET A 380 18.86 -5.66 3.13
CA MET A 380 17.98 -6.64 2.48
C MET A 380 16.56 -6.14 2.35
N PHE A 381 16.03 -6.30 1.15
CA PHE A 381 14.63 -6.02 0.84
C PHE A 381 14.15 -6.85 -0.36
N THR A 382 12.86 -7.04 -0.46
CA THR A 382 12.21 -7.49 -1.68
C THR A 382 11.38 -6.35 -2.28
N MET A 383 10.92 -6.50 -3.50
CA MET A 383 10.02 -5.52 -4.13
C MET A 383 8.56 -5.98 -4.06
N SER A 384 8.24 -6.97 -3.21
CA SER A 384 6.92 -7.56 -3.09
C SER A 384 6.59 -7.90 -1.63
N ALA A 385 5.49 -7.37 -1.13
CA ALA A 385 5.00 -7.71 0.21
C ALA A 385 4.70 -9.21 0.35
N TYR A 386 4.27 -9.86 -0.71
CA TYR A 386 4.00 -11.30 -0.68
C TYR A 386 5.27 -12.11 -0.46
N THR A 387 6.34 -11.76 -1.18
CA THR A 387 7.63 -12.46 -1.02
C THR A 387 8.19 -12.23 0.38
N SER A 388 8.24 -10.97 0.84
CA SER A 388 8.72 -10.66 2.19
C SER A 388 7.89 -11.38 3.25
N PHE A 389 6.56 -11.30 3.15
CA PHE A 389 5.67 -11.91 4.14
C PHE A 389 5.78 -13.45 4.15
N PHE A 390 5.79 -14.07 2.98
CA PHE A 390 5.94 -15.53 2.85
C PHE A 390 7.29 -16.02 3.39
N VAL A 391 8.36 -15.29 3.09
CA VAL A 391 9.71 -15.68 3.55
C VAL A 391 9.87 -15.49 5.05
N GLU A 392 9.35 -14.38 5.60
CA GLU A 392 9.45 -14.12 7.04
C GLU A 392 8.55 -15.01 7.87
N PHE A 393 7.29 -15.24 7.44
CA PHE A 393 6.27 -15.88 8.28
C PHE A 393 5.75 -17.22 7.77
N GLY A 394 6.20 -17.65 6.60
CA GLY A 394 5.91 -18.95 6.01
C GLY A 394 4.51 -19.11 5.43
N LEU A 395 4.28 -20.33 4.92
CA LEU A 395 3.02 -20.72 4.28
C LEU A 395 1.84 -20.70 5.25
N ILE A 396 2.05 -21.12 6.50
CA ILE A 396 0.98 -21.19 7.51
C ILE A 396 0.41 -19.81 7.77
N ALA A 397 1.26 -18.80 8.05
CA ALA A 397 0.80 -17.43 8.27
C ALA A 397 0.17 -16.83 7.00
N SER A 398 0.73 -17.11 5.82
CA SER A 398 0.20 -16.65 4.55
C SER A 398 -1.20 -17.17 4.27
N VAL A 399 -1.43 -18.47 4.47
CA VAL A 399 -2.75 -19.09 4.32
C VAL A 399 -3.74 -18.54 5.34
N ILE A 400 -3.33 -18.41 6.61
CA ILE A 400 -4.18 -17.85 7.67
C ILE A 400 -4.57 -16.40 7.33
N LEU A 401 -3.65 -15.57 6.83
CA LEU A 401 -3.97 -14.20 6.40
C LEU A 401 -5.03 -14.17 5.29
N VAL A 402 -4.85 -14.99 4.25
CA VAL A 402 -5.80 -15.08 3.14
C VAL A 402 -7.18 -15.55 3.65
N VAL A 403 -7.21 -16.63 4.44
CA VAL A 403 -8.45 -17.16 5.02
C VAL A 403 -9.11 -16.11 5.90
N LEU A 404 -8.35 -15.38 6.72
CA LEU A 404 -8.85 -14.34 7.61
C LEU A 404 -9.50 -13.19 6.83
N VAL A 405 -8.88 -12.73 5.74
CA VAL A 405 -9.45 -11.67 4.88
C VAL A 405 -10.73 -12.15 4.19
N LEU A 406 -10.72 -13.34 3.60
CA LEU A 406 -11.90 -13.89 2.92
C LEU A 406 -13.04 -14.17 3.91
N TRP A 407 -12.71 -14.76 5.06
CA TRP A 407 -13.67 -14.96 6.15
C TRP A 407 -14.27 -13.64 6.62
N TRP A 408 -13.46 -12.58 6.77
CA TRP A 408 -13.93 -11.28 7.20
C TRP A 408 -14.93 -10.65 6.24
N ILE A 409 -14.67 -10.75 4.92
CA ILE A 409 -15.60 -10.30 3.89
C ILE A 409 -16.90 -11.10 3.94
N SER A 410 -16.81 -12.43 4.08
CA SER A 410 -17.96 -13.33 4.19
C SER A 410 -18.77 -13.06 5.45
N HIS A 411 -18.11 -12.94 6.60
CA HIS A 411 -18.73 -12.69 7.90
C HIS A 411 -19.52 -11.37 7.93
N ASN A 412 -19.04 -10.36 7.23
CA ASN A 412 -19.72 -9.07 7.11
C ASN A 412 -20.74 -9.03 5.94
N HIS A 413 -20.99 -10.13 5.26
CA HIS A 413 -21.89 -10.22 4.08
C HIS A 413 -21.57 -9.16 3.03
N ALA A 414 -20.27 -8.94 2.75
CA ALA A 414 -19.81 -7.87 1.88
C ALA A 414 -19.34 -8.34 0.51
N TRP A 415 -19.68 -9.57 0.12
CA TRP A 415 -19.40 -10.07 -1.22
C TRP A 415 -20.31 -9.39 -2.25
N ASN A 416 -19.75 -8.39 -2.91
CA ASN A 416 -20.38 -7.69 -4.02
C ASN A 416 -19.31 -7.29 -5.03
N LYS A 417 -19.73 -6.82 -6.17
CA LYS A 417 -18.87 -6.45 -7.29
C LYS A 417 -17.80 -5.42 -6.90
N THR A 418 -18.17 -4.39 -6.16
CA THR A 418 -17.25 -3.34 -5.68
C THR A 418 -16.16 -3.92 -4.77
N THR A 419 -16.57 -4.74 -3.79
CA THR A 419 -15.62 -5.37 -2.86
C THR A 419 -14.66 -6.32 -3.57
N VAL A 420 -15.14 -7.10 -4.56
CA VAL A 420 -14.28 -7.99 -5.35
C VAL A 420 -13.27 -7.18 -6.17
N CYS A 421 -13.71 -6.15 -6.89
CA CYS A 421 -12.81 -5.28 -7.65
C CYS A 421 -11.77 -4.61 -6.72
N TRP A 422 -12.20 -4.13 -5.56
CA TRP A 422 -11.30 -3.53 -4.57
C TRP A 422 -10.28 -4.53 -4.02
N LEU A 423 -10.74 -5.73 -3.64
CA LEU A 423 -9.84 -6.79 -3.16
C LEU A 423 -8.79 -7.15 -4.22
N LEU A 424 -9.20 -7.39 -5.46
CA LEU A 424 -8.30 -7.73 -6.56
C LEU A 424 -7.30 -6.59 -6.86
N LEU A 425 -7.76 -5.34 -6.83
CA LEU A 425 -6.89 -4.18 -6.99
C LEU A 425 -5.88 -4.08 -5.83
N THR A 426 -6.32 -4.31 -4.59
CA THR A 426 -5.44 -4.35 -3.43
C THR A 426 -4.39 -5.47 -3.58
N ILE A 427 -4.80 -6.68 -3.96
CA ILE A 427 -3.89 -7.79 -4.23
C ILE A 427 -2.85 -7.39 -5.28
N TYR A 428 -3.26 -6.81 -6.40
CA TYR A 428 -2.35 -6.36 -7.45
C TYR A 428 -1.32 -5.35 -6.93
N LEU A 429 -1.75 -4.35 -6.17
CA LEU A 429 -0.86 -3.29 -5.68
C LEU A 429 0.24 -3.83 -4.76
N TYR A 430 -0.04 -4.80 -3.91
CA TYR A 430 0.95 -5.41 -3.02
C TYR A 430 1.95 -6.34 -3.73
N VAL A 431 1.72 -6.72 -4.99
CA VAL A 431 2.71 -7.50 -5.77
C VAL A 431 4.03 -6.76 -5.93
N GLN A 432 3.97 -5.43 -6.04
CA GLN A 432 5.14 -4.59 -6.27
C GLN A 432 5.37 -3.54 -5.17
N PHE A 433 5.03 -3.87 -3.95
CA PHE A 433 5.27 -3.04 -2.79
C PHE A 433 5.59 -3.89 -1.57
N GLU A 434 6.59 -3.50 -0.81
CA GLU A 434 7.06 -4.27 0.33
C GLU A 434 6.39 -3.89 1.65
N GLY A 435 5.88 -2.68 1.77
CA GLY A 435 5.42 -2.13 3.05
C GLY A 435 4.16 -2.77 3.61
N TYR A 436 4.25 -3.47 4.73
CA TYR A 436 3.09 -4.05 5.42
C TYR A 436 2.15 -2.99 5.99
N ALA A 437 2.67 -1.81 6.33
CA ALA A 437 1.88 -0.70 6.88
C ALA A 437 1.07 0.07 5.84
N PHE A 438 1.06 -0.36 4.57
CA PHE A 438 0.33 0.36 3.54
C PHE A 438 -1.19 0.31 3.76
N TYR A 439 -1.86 1.40 3.46
CA TYR A 439 -3.22 1.73 3.90
C TYR A 439 -4.34 0.99 3.16
N ALA A 440 -4.06 0.40 1.99
CA ALA A 440 -5.09 -0.19 1.13
C ALA A 440 -5.83 -1.35 1.79
N LEU A 441 -5.11 -2.29 2.40
CA LEU A 441 -5.73 -3.43 3.09
C LEU A 441 -6.49 -3.02 4.36
N PRO A 442 -5.91 -2.23 5.30
CA PRO A 442 -6.65 -1.71 6.45
C PRO A 442 -7.93 -0.96 6.09
N LEU A 443 -7.89 -0.13 5.04
CA LEU A 443 -9.06 0.60 4.56
C LEU A 443 -10.15 -0.33 4.04
N LEU A 444 -9.78 -1.37 3.27
CA LEU A 444 -10.73 -2.40 2.80
C LEU A 444 -11.37 -3.14 3.99
N LEU A 445 -10.56 -3.63 4.95
CA LEU A 445 -11.04 -4.38 6.10
C LEU A 445 -11.99 -3.56 6.98
N TRP A 446 -11.66 -2.28 7.19
CA TRP A 446 -12.52 -1.36 7.91
C TRP A 446 -13.82 -1.10 7.15
N ALA A 447 -13.76 -0.79 5.86
CA ALA A 447 -14.91 -0.44 5.04
C ALA A 447 -15.93 -1.59 4.93
N VAL A 448 -15.45 -2.81 4.73
CA VAL A 448 -16.27 -4.03 4.69
C VAL A 448 -17.12 -4.18 5.96
N ALA A 449 -16.54 -3.88 7.11
CA ALA A 449 -17.24 -3.99 8.40
C ALA A 449 -18.14 -2.78 8.71
N ALA A 450 -17.65 -1.56 8.38
CA ALA A 450 -18.23 -0.32 8.86
C ALA A 450 -19.26 0.31 7.91
N VAL A 451 -19.18 0.01 6.60
CA VAL A 451 -20.00 0.69 5.59
C VAL A 451 -21.17 -0.17 5.14
N PRO A 452 -22.43 0.15 5.54
CA PRO A 452 -23.61 -0.67 5.22
C PRO A 452 -23.84 -0.90 3.72
N ARG A 453 -23.39 0.04 2.87
CA ARG A 453 -23.54 -0.05 1.40
C ARG A 453 -22.75 -1.20 0.78
N LEU A 454 -21.67 -1.63 1.42
CA LEU A 454 -20.88 -2.77 0.96
C LEU A 454 -21.48 -4.11 1.39
N LYS A 455 -22.51 -4.11 2.25
CA LYS A 455 -23.20 -5.34 2.63
C LYS A 455 -24.15 -5.75 1.52
N SER A 456 -24.06 -6.99 1.08
CA SER A 456 -25.06 -7.59 0.21
C SER A 456 -26.40 -7.65 0.93
N LYS A 457 -27.50 -7.26 0.26
CA LYS A 457 -28.84 -7.43 0.79
C LYS A 457 -29.24 -8.90 0.72
#